data_e68448bb3d131ed4fcaac0f2e1ebcb66
#
_entry.id   e68448bb3d131ed4fcaac0f2e1ebcb66
#
_cell.length_a   1.000
_cell.length_b   1.000
_cell.length_c   1.000
_cell.angle_alpha   90.00
_cell.angle_beta   90.00
_cell.angle_gamma   90.00
#
_symmetry.space_group_name_H-M   'P 1'
#
loop_
_entity.id
_entity.type
_entity.pdbx_description
1 polymer ?
#
loop_
_entity_poly.entity_id
_entity_poly.type
_entity_poly.pdbx_seq_one_letter_code
_entity_poly.pdbx_strand_id
1 'polypeptide(L)'
;MENLTMKAGNVSHWDSRFFIIAGCFMLINTLFLWIRYYSNYQLSILWAAIPAILGLASGVFGLIKLYPRASANAPLVAKVGAGFALLAGTSLSLTAIWIFVVFAFAEGITDPAPQGLLGLIVIFMIAMVLAFFSNAIAFLRQSVQRKVGYLLTVPLAMWGIMLVVGTIKGMEVGLSLDYYTNGVIAAAFLGLGFTLKARKMSER
;
A
#
# COMPACT_ATOMS: atom_id res chain seq x y z
N MET A 1 -39.00 -23.76 -1.71
CA MET A 1 -38.03 -22.80 -1.14
C MET A 1 -36.67 -23.45 -1.24
N GLU A 2 -36.02 -23.27 -2.38
CA GLU A 2 -34.70 -23.85 -2.63
C GLU A 2 -33.63 -23.05 -1.82
N ASN A 3 -32.91 -23.78 -0.97
CA ASN A 3 -31.76 -23.30 -0.24
C ASN A 3 -30.68 -22.84 -1.22
N LEU A 4 -30.64 -21.55 -1.51
CA LEU A 4 -29.46 -20.87 -2.04
C LEU A 4 -28.36 -20.86 -0.93
N THR A 5 -27.82 -22.05 -0.65
CA THR A 5 -26.50 -22.14 -0.02
C THR A 5 -25.51 -21.55 -1.01
N MET A 6 -25.28 -20.24 -0.91
CA MET A 6 -24.17 -19.61 -1.58
C MET A 6 -22.93 -20.41 -1.19
N LYS A 7 -22.45 -21.20 -2.13
CA LYS A 7 -21.17 -21.88 -2.10
C LYS A 7 -20.14 -20.82 -1.72
N ALA A 8 -19.70 -20.81 -0.46
CA ALA A 8 -18.64 -19.94 0.01
C ALA A 8 -17.44 -20.22 -0.90
N GLY A 9 -17.31 -19.40 -1.92
CA GLY A 9 -16.31 -19.55 -2.95
C GLY A 9 -14.96 -19.68 -2.28
N ASN A 10 -14.17 -20.59 -2.78
CA ASN A 10 -12.81 -20.89 -2.35
C ASN A 10 -12.01 -19.59 -2.24
N VAL A 11 -12.14 -18.92 -1.07
CA VAL A 11 -11.54 -17.61 -0.83
C VAL A 11 -10.04 -17.81 -0.87
N SER A 12 -9.48 -17.34 -1.96
CA SER A 12 -8.07 -17.48 -2.34
C SER A 12 -7.15 -17.19 -1.16
N HIS A 13 -6.20 -18.09 -0.90
CA HIS A 13 -5.14 -17.94 0.12
C HIS A 13 -4.21 -16.74 -0.14
N TRP A 14 -4.37 -16.06 -1.25
CA TRP A 14 -3.46 -15.06 -1.77
C TRP A 14 -3.60 -13.70 -1.11
N ASP A 15 -4.79 -13.35 -0.58
CA ASP A 15 -5.00 -12.04 0.06
C ASP A 15 -4.07 -11.81 1.26
N SER A 16 -4.00 -12.77 2.19
CA SER A 16 -3.11 -12.69 3.35
C SER A 16 -1.63 -12.70 2.95
N ARG A 17 -1.27 -13.48 1.93
CA ARG A 17 0.12 -13.58 1.46
C ARG A 17 0.59 -12.27 0.85
N PHE A 18 -0.23 -11.60 0.06
CA PHE A 18 0.14 -10.31 -0.54
C PHE A 18 0.44 -9.25 0.52
N PHE A 19 -0.33 -9.17 1.60
CA PHE A 19 -0.04 -8.23 2.68
C PHE A 19 1.21 -8.62 3.49
N ILE A 20 1.48 -9.91 3.69
CA ILE A 20 2.74 -10.35 4.34
C ILE A 20 3.93 -9.96 3.45
N ILE A 21 3.88 -10.24 2.16
CA ILE A 21 4.92 -9.85 1.19
C ILE A 21 5.10 -8.34 1.17
N ALA A 22 4.00 -7.57 1.11
CA ALA A 22 4.03 -6.12 1.17
C ALA A 22 4.75 -5.62 2.44
N GLY A 23 4.39 -6.16 3.60
CA GLY A 23 5.00 -5.81 4.87
C GLY A 23 6.50 -6.14 4.92
N CYS A 24 6.90 -7.31 4.43
CA CYS A 24 8.32 -7.70 4.37
C CYS A 24 9.13 -6.73 3.48
N PHE A 25 8.64 -6.42 2.28
CA PHE A 25 9.34 -5.48 1.39
C PHE A 25 9.37 -4.06 1.96
N MET A 26 8.30 -3.60 2.62
CA MET A 26 8.29 -2.30 3.28
C MET A 26 9.25 -2.25 4.48
N LEU A 27 9.47 -3.35 5.21
CA LEU A 27 10.52 -3.43 6.23
C LEU A 27 11.90 -3.32 5.60
N ILE A 28 12.16 -4.00 4.51
CA ILE A 28 13.44 -3.90 3.78
C ILE A 28 13.65 -2.47 3.29
N ASN A 29 12.61 -1.83 2.73
CA ASN A 29 12.66 -0.41 2.37
C ASN A 29 13.04 0.46 3.57
N THR A 30 12.38 0.28 4.71
CA THR A 30 12.66 1.02 5.94
C THR A 30 14.11 0.86 6.37
N LEU A 31 14.66 -0.36 6.33
CA LEU A 31 16.07 -0.62 6.66
C LEU A 31 17.03 0.13 5.73
N PHE A 32 16.77 0.13 4.42
CA PHE A 32 17.61 0.87 3.47
C PHE A 32 17.51 2.39 3.65
N LEU A 33 16.33 2.92 4.00
CA LEU A 33 16.17 4.32 4.33
C LEU A 33 16.97 4.70 5.60
N TRP A 34 16.94 3.84 6.62
CA TRP A 34 17.74 4.02 7.83
C TRP A 34 19.22 3.99 7.53
N ILE A 35 19.72 2.99 6.79
CA ILE A 35 21.12 2.89 6.38
C ILE A 35 21.52 4.16 5.60
N ARG A 36 20.67 4.59 4.66
CA ARG A 36 20.89 5.81 3.88
C ARG A 36 21.02 7.06 4.77
N TYR A 37 20.14 7.21 5.75
CA TYR A 37 20.15 8.32 6.68
C TYR A 37 21.44 8.32 7.52
N TYR A 38 21.81 7.19 8.12
CA TYR A 38 23.02 7.09 8.95
C TYR A 38 24.33 7.10 8.16
N SER A 39 24.31 6.78 6.86
CA SER A 39 25.48 6.90 5.98
C SER A 39 25.63 8.30 5.35
N ASN A 40 24.95 9.33 5.88
CA ASN A 40 24.93 10.66 5.29
C ASN A 40 24.59 10.66 3.80
N TYR A 41 23.54 9.88 3.44
CA TYR A 41 23.01 9.77 2.08
C TYR A 41 23.97 9.19 1.02
N GLN A 42 25.04 8.52 1.40
CA GLN A 42 25.94 7.85 0.45
C GLN A 42 25.29 6.67 -0.27
N LEU A 43 24.33 5.99 0.38
CA LEU A 43 23.58 4.92 -0.27
C LEU A 43 22.61 5.50 -1.31
N SER A 44 22.64 4.98 -2.54
CA SER A 44 21.67 5.40 -3.56
C SER A 44 20.23 5.14 -3.11
N ILE A 45 19.34 6.09 -3.40
CA ILE A 45 17.90 5.98 -3.11
C ILE A 45 17.26 4.75 -3.79
N LEU A 46 17.83 4.26 -4.88
CA LEU A 46 17.32 3.11 -5.63
C LEU A 46 17.25 1.84 -4.77
N TRP A 47 18.19 1.65 -3.84
CA TRP A 47 18.17 0.51 -2.92
C TRP A 47 16.93 0.51 -2.03
N ALA A 48 16.43 1.68 -1.65
CA ALA A 48 15.18 1.81 -0.92
C ALA A 48 13.96 1.76 -1.86
N ALA A 49 14.05 2.37 -3.05
CA ALA A 49 12.93 2.46 -3.99
C ALA A 49 12.46 1.09 -4.51
N ILE A 50 13.40 0.17 -4.83
CA ILE A 50 13.04 -1.16 -5.34
C ILE A 50 12.13 -1.92 -4.37
N PRO A 51 12.51 -2.15 -3.09
CA PRO A 51 11.62 -2.82 -2.16
C PRO A 51 10.35 -2.02 -1.87
N ALA A 52 10.39 -0.67 -1.89
CA ALA A 52 9.18 0.13 -1.77
C ALA A 52 8.17 -0.17 -2.89
N ILE A 53 8.61 -0.17 -4.14
CA ILE A 53 7.76 -0.47 -5.30
C ILE A 53 7.18 -1.89 -5.18
N LEU A 54 7.99 -2.88 -4.85
CA LEU A 54 7.54 -4.27 -4.69
C LEU A 54 6.55 -4.42 -3.52
N GLY A 55 6.80 -3.73 -2.41
CA GLY A 55 5.91 -3.70 -1.26
C GLY A 55 4.57 -3.06 -1.58
N LEU A 56 4.59 -1.89 -2.21
CA LEU A 56 3.38 -1.17 -2.61
C LEU A 56 2.59 -1.92 -3.68
N ALA A 57 3.25 -2.50 -4.68
CA ALA A 57 2.59 -3.34 -5.68
C ALA A 57 1.89 -4.54 -5.03
N SER A 58 2.58 -5.24 -4.11
CA SER A 58 1.97 -6.35 -3.36
C SER A 58 0.79 -5.87 -2.52
N GLY A 59 0.88 -4.69 -1.90
CA GLY A 59 -0.22 -4.06 -1.15
C GLY A 59 -1.44 -3.77 -2.03
N VAL A 60 -1.22 -3.23 -3.23
CA VAL A 60 -2.29 -3.01 -4.23
C VAL A 60 -2.97 -4.31 -4.60
N PHE A 61 -2.21 -5.36 -4.91
CA PHE A 61 -2.78 -6.69 -5.19
C PHE A 61 -3.58 -7.23 -3.99
N GLY A 62 -3.07 -7.00 -2.77
CA GLY A 62 -3.78 -7.33 -1.54
C GLY A 62 -5.13 -6.64 -1.45
N LEU A 63 -5.19 -5.32 -1.72
CA LEU A 63 -6.43 -4.54 -1.71
C LEU A 63 -7.44 -5.04 -2.76
N ILE A 64 -6.98 -5.34 -3.98
CA ILE A 64 -7.84 -5.91 -5.03
C ILE A 64 -8.41 -7.26 -4.60
N LYS A 65 -7.60 -8.11 -3.97
CA LYS A 65 -8.04 -9.42 -3.46
C LYS A 65 -8.97 -9.35 -2.25
N LEU A 66 -9.02 -8.21 -1.55
CA LEU A 66 -10.01 -7.98 -0.49
C LEU A 66 -11.41 -7.69 -1.04
N TYR A 67 -11.57 -7.33 -2.32
CA TYR A 67 -12.84 -6.95 -2.93
C TYR A 67 -14.00 -7.92 -2.63
N PRO A 68 -13.87 -9.25 -2.80
CA PRO A 68 -14.96 -10.17 -2.54
C PRO A 68 -15.47 -10.12 -1.08
N ARG A 69 -14.56 -9.90 -0.13
CA ARG A 69 -14.91 -9.79 1.30
C ARG A 69 -15.52 -8.43 1.62
N ALA A 70 -14.96 -7.36 1.08
CA ALA A 70 -15.46 -6.00 1.26
C ALA A 70 -16.85 -5.83 0.63
N SER A 71 -17.09 -6.43 -0.53
CA SER A 71 -18.34 -6.32 -1.30
C SER A 71 -19.53 -7.04 -0.65
N ALA A 72 -19.28 -8.01 0.24
CA ALA A 72 -20.36 -8.76 0.90
C ALA A 72 -21.33 -7.85 1.68
N ASN A 73 -20.82 -6.76 2.30
CA ASN A 73 -21.64 -5.88 3.12
C ASN A 73 -21.68 -4.42 2.63
N ALA A 74 -20.76 -4.02 1.75
CA ALA A 74 -20.65 -2.67 1.21
C ALA A 74 -20.23 -2.68 -0.28
N PRO A 75 -21.09 -3.19 -1.18
CA PRO A 75 -20.71 -3.47 -2.57
C PRO A 75 -20.25 -2.22 -3.33
N LEU A 76 -20.92 -1.09 -3.15
CA LEU A 76 -20.55 0.16 -3.83
C LEU A 76 -19.22 0.69 -3.34
N VAL A 77 -19.01 0.73 -2.02
CA VAL A 77 -17.76 1.23 -1.42
C VAL A 77 -16.59 0.32 -1.80
N ALA A 78 -16.81 -1.00 -1.77
CA ALA A 78 -15.81 -1.98 -2.20
C ALA A 78 -15.45 -1.84 -3.68
N LYS A 79 -16.45 -1.61 -4.56
CA LYS A 79 -16.23 -1.39 -5.99
C LYS A 79 -15.38 -0.13 -6.24
N VAL A 80 -15.68 0.96 -5.53
CA VAL A 80 -14.89 2.20 -5.58
C VAL A 80 -13.46 1.93 -5.10
N GLY A 81 -13.29 1.24 -3.97
CA GLY A 81 -11.97 0.90 -3.44
C GLY A 81 -11.15 0.03 -4.39
N ALA A 82 -11.78 -0.96 -5.04
CA ALA A 82 -11.11 -1.79 -6.05
C ALA A 82 -10.72 -0.99 -7.30
N GLY A 83 -11.59 -0.07 -7.77
CA GLY A 83 -11.29 0.83 -8.89
C GLY A 83 -10.07 1.71 -8.62
N PHE A 84 -10.00 2.31 -7.43
CA PHE A 84 -8.84 3.11 -7.03
C PHE A 84 -7.59 2.24 -6.82
N ALA A 85 -7.71 1.02 -6.31
CA ALA A 85 -6.58 0.10 -6.22
C ALA A 85 -6.03 -0.28 -7.61
N LEU A 86 -6.88 -0.49 -8.60
CA LEU A 86 -6.47 -0.71 -10.00
C LEU A 86 -5.77 0.53 -10.57
N LEU A 87 -6.32 1.73 -10.35
CA LEU A 87 -5.71 2.98 -10.79
C LEU A 87 -4.32 3.18 -10.14
N ALA A 88 -4.20 2.90 -8.85
CA ALA A 88 -2.93 2.94 -8.16
C ALA A 88 -1.93 1.94 -8.74
N GLY A 89 -2.37 0.70 -9.01
CA GLY A 89 -1.53 -0.33 -9.60
C GLY A 89 -1.00 0.03 -10.98
N THR A 90 -1.86 0.58 -11.84
CA THR A 90 -1.44 1.06 -13.17
C THR A 90 -0.47 2.21 -13.09
N SER A 91 -0.75 3.22 -12.24
CA SER A 91 0.14 4.35 -12.05
C SER A 91 1.52 3.93 -11.50
N LEU A 92 1.53 3.03 -10.50
CA LEU A 92 2.78 2.49 -9.95
C LEU A 92 3.58 1.70 -11.00
N SER A 93 2.91 0.90 -11.83
CA SER A 93 3.56 0.14 -12.90
C SER A 93 4.19 1.06 -13.94
N LEU A 94 3.48 2.12 -14.36
CA LEU A 94 4.02 3.12 -15.27
C LEU A 94 5.21 3.87 -14.66
N THR A 95 5.11 4.24 -13.37
CA THR A 95 6.23 4.85 -12.63
C THR A 95 7.45 3.92 -12.59
N ALA A 96 7.25 2.65 -12.28
CA ALA A 96 8.33 1.67 -12.23
C ALA A 96 9.00 1.47 -13.60
N ILE A 97 8.20 1.36 -14.67
CA ILE A 97 8.72 1.26 -16.05
C ILE A 97 9.52 2.52 -16.40
N TRP A 98 8.98 3.71 -16.09
CA TRP A 98 9.67 4.98 -16.36
C TRP A 98 11.02 5.04 -15.65
N ILE A 99 11.05 4.74 -14.34
CA ILE A 99 12.30 4.72 -13.56
C ILE A 99 13.29 3.72 -14.14
N PHE A 100 12.81 2.53 -14.53
CA PHE A 100 13.67 1.52 -15.15
C PHE A 100 14.25 1.98 -16.48
N VAL A 101 13.44 2.58 -17.36
CA VAL A 101 13.87 3.09 -18.67
C VAL A 101 14.89 4.23 -18.49
N VAL A 102 14.60 5.19 -17.60
CA VAL A 102 15.53 6.29 -17.32
C VAL A 102 16.84 5.77 -16.75
N PHE A 103 16.78 4.81 -15.84
CA PHE A 103 17.99 4.23 -15.24
C PHE A 103 18.82 3.40 -16.25
N ALA A 104 18.15 2.69 -17.16
CA ALA A 104 18.83 1.85 -18.15
C ALA A 104 19.45 2.63 -19.34
N PHE A 105 18.85 3.78 -19.70
CA PHE A 105 19.19 4.51 -20.94
C PHE A 105 19.66 5.95 -20.73
N ALA A 106 19.47 6.51 -19.52
CA ALA A 106 19.99 7.81 -19.18
C ALA A 106 21.13 7.68 -18.15
N GLU A 107 22.10 8.56 -18.18
CA GLU A 107 23.23 8.58 -17.21
C GLU A 107 22.80 9.01 -15.78
N GLY A 108 21.69 8.48 -15.33
CA GLY A 108 21.13 8.73 -14.00
C GLY A 108 19.78 9.48 -14.03
N ILE A 109 19.13 9.55 -12.87
CA ILE A 109 17.91 10.33 -12.71
C ILE A 109 18.29 11.80 -12.70
N THR A 110 17.85 12.53 -13.74
CA THR A 110 18.08 13.98 -13.83
C THR A 110 17.30 14.70 -12.73
N ASP A 111 17.94 15.66 -12.08
CA ASP A 111 17.28 16.57 -11.13
C ASP A 111 17.02 17.92 -11.84
N PRO A 112 15.81 18.46 -11.91
CA PRO A 112 14.58 17.95 -11.26
C PRO A 112 13.94 16.76 -11.99
N ALA A 113 13.23 15.91 -11.24
CA ALA A 113 12.50 14.77 -11.81
C ALA A 113 11.49 15.24 -12.88
N PRO A 114 11.36 14.51 -14.02
CA PRO A 114 10.43 14.89 -15.08
C PRO A 114 9.00 15.08 -14.55
N GLN A 115 8.32 16.15 -14.99
CA GLN A 115 6.96 16.50 -14.53
C GLN A 115 5.97 15.34 -14.71
N GLY A 116 6.10 14.56 -15.80
CA GLY A 116 5.26 13.38 -16.03
C GLY A 116 5.43 12.31 -14.96
N LEU A 117 6.65 12.07 -14.48
CA LEU A 117 6.92 11.14 -13.39
C LEU A 117 6.31 11.61 -12.08
N LEU A 118 6.45 12.89 -11.75
CA LEU A 118 5.81 13.48 -10.57
C LEU A 118 4.29 13.36 -10.64
N GLY A 119 3.69 13.60 -11.82
CA GLY A 119 2.26 13.41 -12.04
C GLY A 119 1.79 11.98 -11.76
N LEU A 120 2.53 10.97 -12.24
CA LEU A 120 2.23 9.56 -11.97
C LEU A 120 2.32 9.22 -10.49
N ILE A 121 3.32 9.73 -9.78
CA ILE A 121 3.47 9.53 -8.33
C ILE A 121 2.30 10.16 -7.58
N VAL A 122 1.89 11.35 -7.93
CA VAL A 122 0.74 12.04 -7.31
C VAL A 122 -0.55 11.26 -7.54
N ILE A 123 -0.82 10.80 -8.78
CA ILE A 123 -1.98 9.97 -9.10
C ILE A 123 -1.96 8.67 -8.28
N PHE A 124 -0.80 8.01 -8.20
CA PHE A 124 -0.61 6.81 -7.39
C PHE A 124 -0.98 7.09 -5.92
N MET A 125 -0.43 8.14 -5.32
CA MET A 125 -0.66 8.47 -3.91
C MET A 125 -2.14 8.75 -3.62
N ILE A 126 -2.79 9.57 -4.45
CA ILE A 126 -4.22 9.87 -4.29
C ILE A 126 -5.06 8.59 -4.43
N ALA A 127 -4.79 7.79 -5.47
CA ALA A 127 -5.52 6.55 -5.70
C ALA A 127 -5.33 5.54 -4.56
N MET A 128 -4.11 5.41 -4.02
CA MET A 128 -3.85 4.56 -2.86
C MET A 128 -4.59 5.02 -1.61
N VAL A 129 -4.56 6.31 -1.30
CA VAL A 129 -5.32 6.87 -0.16
C VAL A 129 -6.80 6.55 -0.30
N LEU A 130 -7.40 6.78 -1.47
CA LEU A 130 -8.80 6.50 -1.72
C LEU A 130 -9.13 5.01 -1.69
N ALA A 131 -8.21 4.15 -2.17
CA ALA A 131 -8.35 2.69 -2.09
C ALA A 131 -8.35 2.20 -0.64
N PHE A 132 -7.38 2.65 0.18
CA PHE A 132 -7.34 2.30 1.60
C PHE A 132 -8.55 2.83 2.35
N PHE A 133 -8.93 4.09 2.14
CA PHE A 133 -10.07 4.72 2.79
C PHE A 133 -11.37 3.97 2.49
N SER A 134 -11.64 3.67 1.23
CA SER A 134 -12.84 2.93 0.82
C SER A 134 -12.87 1.53 1.42
N ASN A 135 -11.76 0.80 1.36
CA ASN A 135 -11.69 -0.53 1.97
C ASN A 135 -11.81 -0.47 3.50
N ALA A 136 -11.17 0.50 4.17
CA ALA A 136 -11.30 0.69 5.61
C ALA A 136 -12.75 0.90 6.02
N ILE A 137 -13.50 1.78 5.33
CA ILE A 137 -14.93 2.00 5.57
C ILE A 137 -15.72 0.71 5.39
N ALA A 138 -15.46 -0.04 4.31
CA ALA A 138 -16.17 -1.28 4.02
C ALA A 138 -15.99 -2.31 5.16
N PHE A 139 -14.77 -2.42 5.73
CA PHE A 139 -14.47 -3.35 6.82
C PHE A 139 -14.89 -2.83 8.20
N LEU A 140 -14.81 -1.52 8.47
CA LEU A 140 -15.25 -0.94 9.75
C LEU A 140 -16.76 -1.07 9.96
N ARG A 141 -17.55 -1.10 8.88
CA ARG A 141 -18.99 -1.36 8.94
C ARG A 141 -19.33 -2.82 9.30
N GLN A 142 -18.37 -3.73 9.22
CA GLN A 142 -18.52 -5.14 9.53
C GLN A 142 -18.08 -5.42 10.97
N SER A 143 -19.01 -5.77 11.89
CA SER A 143 -18.68 -6.07 13.29
C SER A 143 -17.58 -7.11 13.43
N VAL A 144 -17.59 -8.13 12.58
CA VAL A 144 -16.67 -9.29 12.63
C VAL A 144 -15.29 -8.97 12.03
N GLN A 145 -15.16 -7.92 11.22
CA GLN A 145 -13.90 -7.61 10.49
C GLN A 145 -13.32 -6.23 10.84
N ARG A 146 -13.77 -5.61 11.92
CA ARG A 146 -13.31 -4.27 12.33
C ARG A 146 -11.79 -4.18 12.49
N LYS A 147 -11.12 -5.26 12.96
CA LYS A 147 -9.65 -5.28 13.07
C LYS A 147 -8.95 -5.03 11.73
N VAL A 148 -9.46 -5.62 10.65
CA VAL A 148 -8.95 -5.38 9.29
C VAL A 148 -9.17 -3.91 8.91
N GLY A 149 -10.35 -3.35 9.18
CA GLY A 149 -10.66 -1.94 8.95
C GLY A 149 -9.68 -1.01 9.67
N TYR A 150 -9.44 -1.23 10.97
CA TYR A 150 -8.48 -0.41 11.73
C TYR A 150 -7.05 -0.52 11.18
N LEU A 151 -6.60 -1.71 10.81
CA LEU A 151 -5.27 -1.87 10.20
C LEU A 151 -5.15 -1.16 8.85
N LEU A 152 -6.23 -1.11 8.06
CA LEU A 152 -6.28 -0.36 6.80
C LEU A 152 -6.26 1.17 7.00
N THR A 153 -6.64 1.70 8.18
CA THR A 153 -6.53 3.14 8.47
C THR A 153 -5.11 3.57 8.82
N VAL A 154 -4.22 2.64 9.19
CA VAL A 154 -2.84 2.99 9.61
C VAL A 154 -2.04 3.66 8.48
N PRO A 155 -1.98 3.12 7.24
CA PRO A 155 -1.31 3.82 6.14
C PRO A 155 -1.88 5.22 5.89
N LEU A 156 -3.20 5.39 5.99
CA LEU A 156 -3.85 6.70 5.83
C LEU A 156 -3.39 7.69 6.88
N ALA A 157 -3.34 7.26 8.15
CA ALA A 157 -2.88 8.10 9.26
C ALA A 157 -1.41 8.49 9.07
N MET A 158 -0.55 7.57 8.65
CA MET A 158 0.87 7.83 8.45
C MET A 158 1.10 8.83 7.31
N TRP A 159 0.47 8.62 6.14
CA TRP A 159 0.55 9.59 5.04
C TRP A 159 -0.07 10.94 5.39
N GLY A 160 -1.18 10.94 6.15
CA GLY A 160 -1.77 12.17 6.67
C GLY A 160 -0.81 12.95 7.58
N ILE A 161 -0.11 12.26 8.48
CA ILE A 161 0.91 12.88 9.36
C ILE A 161 2.05 13.48 8.52
N MET A 162 2.57 12.75 7.54
CA MET A 162 3.62 13.25 6.65
C MET A 162 3.18 14.52 5.91
N LEU A 163 1.95 14.52 5.39
CA LEU A 163 1.40 15.65 4.67
C LEU A 163 1.20 16.87 5.59
N VAL A 164 0.64 16.68 6.78
CA VAL A 164 0.43 17.76 7.76
C VAL A 164 1.77 18.33 8.23
N VAL A 165 2.75 17.48 8.56
CA VAL A 165 4.09 17.94 8.95
C VAL A 165 4.77 18.65 7.79
N GLY A 166 4.66 18.12 6.57
CA GLY A 166 5.22 18.73 5.37
C GLY A 166 4.62 20.12 5.07
N THR A 167 3.31 20.31 5.30
CA THR A 167 2.67 21.61 5.10
C THR A 167 3.03 22.64 6.18
N ILE A 168 3.23 22.21 7.43
CA ILE A 168 3.52 23.11 8.56
C ILE A 168 5.02 23.43 8.66
N LYS A 169 5.88 22.42 8.50
CA LYS A 169 7.33 22.53 8.75
C LYS A 169 8.19 22.49 7.48
N GLY A 170 7.56 22.36 6.32
CA GLY A 170 8.23 22.20 5.02
C GLY A 170 8.25 20.75 4.55
N MET A 171 8.16 20.57 3.23
CA MET A 171 8.08 19.23 2.62
C MET A 171 9.30 18.35 2.91
N GLU A 172 10.48 18.94 3.03
CA GLU A 172 11.72 18.20 3.40
C GLU A 172 11.59 17.54 4.77
N VAL A 173 11.01 18.24 5.75
CA VAL A 173 10.78 17.70 7.10
C VAL A 173 9.67 16.64 7.06
N GLY A 174 8.63 16.83 6.26
CA GLY A 174 7.58 15.82 6.06
C GLY A 174 8.15 14.54 5.47
N LEU A 175 8.98 14.65 4.44
CA LEU A 175 9.61 13.51 3.76
C LEU A 175 10.67 12.83 4.63
N SER A 176 11.34 13.55 5.52
CA SER A 176 12.30 12.95 6.45
C SER A 176 11.67 11.99 7.47
N LEU A 177 10.33 11.99 7.59
CA LEU A 177 9.61 11.03 8.43
C LEU A 177 9.35 9.68 7.74
N ASP A 178 9.69 9.55 6.45
CA ASP A 178 9.33 8.39 5.64
C ASP A 178 9.89 7.07 6.20
N TYR A 179 11.09 7.07 6.78
CA TYR A 179 11.65 5.87 7.40
C TYR A 179 10.91 5.42 8.66
N TYR A 180 10.28 6.32 9.42
CA TYR A 180 9.41 5.93 10.54
C TYR A 180 8.04 5.49 10.04
N THR A 181 7.42 6.29 9.17
CA THR A 181 6.07 6.01 8.67
C THR A 181 6.01 4.72 7.86
N ASN A 182 7.02 4.44 7.04
CA ASN A 182 7.12 3.19 6.29
C ASN A 182 7.29 1.97 7.22
N GLY A 183 8.00 2.10 8.33
CA GLY A 183 8.09 1.04 9.35
C GLY A 183 6.73 0.72 9.98
N VAL A 184 5.95 1.75 10.32
CA VAL A 184 4.60 1.58 10.86
C VAL A 184 3.65 0.99 9.82
N ILE A 185 3.73 1.44 8.56
CA ILE A 185 2.96 0.88 7.43
C ILE A 185 3.32 -0.60 7.22
N ALA A 186 4.60 -0.94 7.28
CA ALA A 186 5.06 -2.32 7.18
C ALA A 186 4.46 -3.21 8.28
N ALA A 187 4.48 -2.74 9.52
CA ALA A 187 3.85 -3.45 10.65
C ALA A 187 2.34 -3.63 10.45
N ALA A 188 1.65 -2.61 9.92
CA ALA A 188 0.23 -2.69 9.59
C ALA A 188 -0.06 -3.73 8.50
N PHE A 189 0.76 -3.79 7.44
CA PHE A 189 0.63 -4.80 6.39
C PHE A 189 0.86 -6.21 6.91
N LEU A 190 1.87 -6.43 7.74
CA LEU A 190 2.09 -7.72 8.40
C LEU A 190 0.90 -8.08 9.29
N GLY A 191 0.42 -7.14 10.11
CA GLY A 191 -0.77 -7.31 10.94
C GLY A 191 -2.01 -7.68 10.13
N LEU A 192 -2.25 -7.04 8.98
CA LEU A 192 -3.31 -7.39 8.03
C LEU A 192 -3.15 -8.83 7.55
N GLY A 193 -1.97 -9.18 7.06
CA GLY A 193 -1.68 -10.51 6.54
C GLY A 193 -1.90 -11.61 7.58
N PHE A 194 -1.41 -11.42 8.80
CA PHE A 194 -1.60 -12.39 9.88
C PHE A 194 -3.05 -12.46 10.36
N THR A 195 -3.75 -11.33 10.48
CA THR A 195 -5.17 -11.29 10.86
C THR A 195 -6.03 -12.05 9.85
N LEU A 196 -5.79 -11.85 8.56
CA LEU A 196 -6.49 -12.53 7.47
C LEU A 196 -6.18 -14.04 7.45
N LYS A 197 -4.94 -14.43 7.77
CA LYS A 197 -4.50 -15.83 7.84
C LYS A 197 -5.10 -16.56 9.04
N ALA A 198 -5.05 -15.96 10.23
CA ALA A 198 -5.53 -16.58 11.47
C ALA A 198 -7.02 -16.90 11.39
N ARG A 199 -7.83 -16.00 10.85
CA ARG A 199 -9.27 -16.19 10.69
C ARG A 199 -9.60 -17.40 9.82
N LYS A 200 -8.86 -17.64 8.76
CA LYS A 200 -9.09 -18.79 7.88
C LYS A 200 -8.84 -20.14 8.58
N MET A 201 -7.96 -20.17 9.57
CA MET A 201 -7.73 -21.38 10.37
C MET A 201 -8.89 -21.65 11.34
N SER A 202 -9.63 -20.62 11.74
CA SER A 202 -10.81 -20.72 12.61
C SER A 202 -12.09 -21.12 11.86
N GLU A 203 -12.11 -20.95 10.53
CA GLU A 203 -13.28 -21.28 9.68
C GLU A 203 -13.19 -22.71 9.08
N ARG A 204 -12.09 -23.44 9.35
CA ARG A 204 -11.89 -24.86 8.99
C ARG A 204 -12.17 -25.77 10.17
#